data_d5f1ef22822bec1216ae9c79b9a71fe2
#
_entry.id   d5f1ef22822bec1216ae9c79b9a71fe2
#
_cell.length_a   1.000
_cell.length_b   1.000
_cell.length_c   1.000
_cell.angle_alpha   90.00
_cell.angle_beta   90.00
_cell.angle_gamma   90.00
#
_symmetry.space_group_name_H-M   'P 1'
#
loop_
_entity.id
_entity.type
_entity.pdbx_description
1 polymer ?
#
loop_
_entity_poly.entity_id
_entity_poly.type
_entity_poly.pdbx_seq_one_letter_code
_entity_poly.pdbx_strand_id
1 'polypeptide(L)'
;KLAPSLKPKKRYILFKILPETKGKTFWKREVIEALEQQIIKCFGIFMHAKASPMIVKETFEEKSGQIIIKVGHKYTDELKVALALLKQIKDHNVTIEAISTSGILKKLKERMHHQTGKA
;
A
#
# COMPACT_ATOMS: atom_id res chain seq x y z
N LYS A 1 5.82 -16.34 -26.02
CA LYS A 1 4.59 -15.90 -25.35
C LYS A 1 4.23 -16.85 -24.23
N LEU A 2 4.10 -16.34 -23.03
CA LEU A 2 3.77 -17.18 -21.89
C LEU A 2 2.29 -17.55 -21.88
N ALA A 3 2.00 -18.78 -21.49
CA ALA A 3 0.63 -19.19 -21.25
C ALA A 3 0.06 -18.38 -20.07
N PRO A 4 -1.27 -18.13 -20.04
CA PRO A 4 -1.84 -17.36 -18.93
C PRO A 4 -1.54 -17.94 -17.56
N SER A 5 -1.47 -19.27 -17.44
CA SER A 5 -1.17 -19.91 -16.17
C SER A 5 0.25 -19.69 -15.68
N LEU A 6 1.15 -19.26 -16.57
CA LEU A 6 2.55 -18.99 -16.20
C LEU A 6 2.82 -17.52 -15.89
N LYS A 7 1.85 -16.65 -16.14
CA LYS A 7 2.02 -15.23 -15.84
C LYS A 7 1.95 -15.01 -14.34
N PRO A 8 2.81 -14.15 -13.79
CA PRO A 8 2.75 -13.84 -12.37
C PRO A 8 1.40 -13.21 -12.02
N LYS A 9 0.81 -13.71 -10.96
CA LYS A 9 -0.44 -13.15 -10.45
C LYS A 9 -0.14 -11.96 -9.57
N LYS A 10 -1.03 -10.98 -9.61
CA LYS A 10 -0.90 -9.78 -8.79
C LYS A 10 -2.01 -9.71 -7.77
N ARG A 11 -1.72 -9.06 -6.67
CA ARG A 11 -2.71 -8.75 -5.65
C ARG A 11 -2.65 -7.28 -5.33
N TYR A 12 -3.79 -6.73 -4.97
CA TYR A 12 -3.90 -5.35 -4.53
C TYR A 12 -4.19 -5.38 -3.05
N ILE A 13 -3.53 -4.51 -2.29
CA ILE A 13 -3.73 -4.42 -0.86
C ILE A 13 -4.10 -2.99 -0.52
N LEU A 14 -5.20 -2.83 0.19
CA LEU A 14 -5.63 -1.53 0.69
C LEU A 14 -4.99 -1.32 2.05
N PHE A 15 -4.21 -0.24 2.16
CA PHE A 15 -3.58 0.17 3.41
C PHE A 15 -4.20 1.44 3.92
N LYS A 16 -4.15 1.62 5.22
CA LYS A 16 -4.58 2.86 5.87
C LYS A 16 -3.46 3.38 6.73
N ILE A 17 -3.17 4.67 6.58
CA ILE A 17 -2.16 5.35 7.36
C ILE A 17 -2.85 6.03 8.53
N LEU A 18 -2.44 5.69 9.75
CA LEU A 18 -3.02 6.22 10.97
C LEU A 18 -1.97 7.10 11.67
N PRO A 19 -2.07 8.42 11.53
CA PRO A 19 -1.13 9.30 12.23
C PRO A 19 -1.42 9.30 13.72
N GLU A 20 -0.36 9.40 14.52
CA GLU A 20 -0.52 9.50 15.96
C GLU A 20 -1.22 10.80 16.35
N THR A 21 -0.88 11.88 15.67
CA THR A 21 -1.55 13.17 15.90
C THR A 21 -2.90 13.15 15.18
N LYS A 22 -3.96 13.20 15.96
CA LYS A 22 -5.32 13.16 15.43
C LYS A 22 -5.56 14.33 14.47
N GLY A 23 -6.13 14.02 13.31
CA GLY A 23 -6.44 15.03 12.31
C GLY A 23 -5.28 15.41 11.40
N LYS A 24 -4.09 14.85 11.64
CA LYS A 24 -2.95 15.10 10.78
C LYS A 24 -3.13 14.41 9.44
N THR A 25 -2.88 15.15 8.36
CA THR A 25 -2.86 14.57 7.01
C THR A 25 -1.50 14.81 6.38
N PHE A 26 -1.22 14.08 5.32
CA PHE A 26 0.06 14.17 4.64
C PHE A 26 -0.17 14.45 3.16
N TRP A 27 0.76 15.20 2.56
CA TRP A 27 0.73 15.40 1.13
C TRP A 27 0.94 14.07 0.40
N LYS A 28 0.26 13.91 -0.73
CA LYS A 28 0.39 12.69 -1.54
C LYS A 28 1.85 12.36 -1.83
N ARG A 29 2.64 13.35 -2.23
CA ARG A 29 4.05 13.14 -2.55
C ARG A 29 4.84 12.62 -1.36
N GLU A 30 4.58 13.15 -0.18
CA GLU A 30 5.27 12.71 1.03
C GLU A 30 4.97 11.24 1.35
N VAL A 31 3.71 10.87 1.22
CA VAL A 31 3.29 9.50 1.50
C VAL A 31 3.92 8.53 0.50
N ILE A 32 3.81 8.83 -0.78
CA ILE A 32 4.32 7.94 -1.82
C ILE A 32 5.82 7.76 -1.68
N GLU A 33 6.56 8.85 -1.45
CA GLU A 33 8.00 8.77 -1.27
C GLU A 33 8.36 7.91 -0.07
N ALA A 34 7.69 8.11 1.06
CA ALA A 34 7.97 7.34 2.27
C ALA A 34 7.69 5.87 2.08
N LEU A 35 6.57 5.53 1.44
CA LEU A 35 6.21 4.14 1.20
C LEU A 35 7.15 3.48 0.22
N GLU A 36 7.51 4.17 -0.86
CA GLU A 36 8.44 3.60 -1.84
C GLU A 36 9.81 3.31 -1.23
N GLN A 37 10.33 4.23 -0.44
CA GLN A 37 11.60 4.04 0.20
C GLN A 37 11.56 2.91 1.22
N GLN A 38 10.49 2.82 1.97
CA GLN A 38 10.34 1.74 2.95
C GLN A 38 10.31 0.38 2.27
N ILE A 39 9.59 0.27 1.18
CA ILE A 39 9.50 -1.00 0.44
C ILE A 39 10.88 -1.38 -0.10
N ILE A 40 11.59 -0.46 -0.72
CA ILE A 40 12.92 -0.73 -1.25
C ILE A 40 13.86 -1.14 -0.14
N LYS A 41 13.83 -0.44 0.97
CA LYS A 41 14.69 -0.72 2.13
C LYS A 41 14.46 -2.12 2.68
N CYS A 42 13.20 -2.52 2.81
CA CYS A 42 12.87 -3.82 3.39
C CYS A 42 13.04 -4.98 2.42
N PHE A 43 12.72 -4.75 1.14
CA PHE A 43 12.77 -5.81 0.14
C PHE A 43 14.17 -6.07 -0.40
N GLY A 44 14.96 -5.01 -0.56
CA GLY A 44 16.23 -5.12 -1.25
C GLY A 44 16.02 -5.32 -2.75
N ILE A 45 17.13 -5.36 -3.48
CA ILE A 45 17.08 -5.37 -4.94
C ILE A 45 16.38 -6.61 -5.50
N PHE A 46 16.74 -7.79 -5.00
CA PHE A 46 16.24 -9.03 -5.58
C PHE A 46 14.75 -9.23 -5.30
N MET A 47 14.33 -9.05 -4.06
CA MET A 47 12.91 -9.23 -3.74
C MET A 47 12.07 -8.15 -4.40
N HIS A 48 12.56 -6.92 -4.45
CA HIS A 48 11.84 -5.84 -5.12
C HIS A 48 11.59 -6.17 -6.59
N ALA A 49 12.60 -6.70 -7.27
CA ALA A 49 12.45 -7.08 -8.68
C ALA A 49 11.43 -8.21 -8.85
N LYS A 50 11.44 -9.20 -7.96
CA LYS A 50 10.52 -10.34 -8.05
C LYS A 50 9.10 -9.95 -7.67
N ALA A 51 8.94 -9.20 -6.61
CA ALA A 51 7.62 -8.80 -6.11
C ALA A 51 6.99 -7.73 -6.97
N SER A 52 7.81 -6.91 -7.61
CA SER A 52 7.36 -5.84 -8.48
C SER A 52 6.26 -4.98 -7.84
N PRO A 53 6.49 -4.44 -6.63
CA PRO A 53 5.47 -3.64 -5.96
C PRO A 53 5.26 -2.32 -6.71
N MET A 54 4.01 -1.89 -6.76
CA MET A 54 3.67 -0.62 -7.39
C MET A 54 2.56 0.05 -6.63
N ILE A 55 2.82 1.28 -6.17
CA ILE A 55 1.79 2.07 -5.51
C ILE A 55 0.83 2.58 -6.58
N VAL A 56 -0.46 2.30 -6.40
CA VAL A 56 -1.49 2.81 -7.29
C VAL A 56 -1.79 4.24 -6.83
N LYS A 57 -0.99 5.18 -7.32
CA LYS A 57 -0.93 6.54 -6.78
C LYS A 57 -2.26 7.28 -6.81
N GLU A 58 -3.06 7.04 -7.82
CA GLU A 58 -4.36 7.72 -7.96
C GLU A 58 -5.37 7.27 -6.91
N THR A 59 -5.09 6.19 -6.17
CA THR A 59 -6.02 5.72 -5.14
C THR A 59 -5.81 6.42 -3.79
N PHE A 60 -4.75 7.20 -3.64
CA PHE A 60 -4.49 7.83 -2.35
C PHE A 60 -5.58 8.84 -2.00
N GLU A 61 -6.16 8.68 -0.82
CA GLU A 61 -7.13 9.62 -0.26
C GLU A 61 -6.53 10.30 0.94
N GLU A 62 -6.28 11.59 0.81
CA GLU A 62 -5.59 12.37 1.84
C GLU A 62 -6.33 12.38 3.17
N LYS A 63 -7.65 12.55 3.14
CA LYS A 63 -8.44 12.64 4.37
C LYS A 63 -8.47 11.34 5.16
N SER A 64 -8.65 10.23 4.47
CA SER A 64 -8.76 8.93 5.14
C SER A 64 -7.42 8.24 5.34
N GLY A 65 -6.40 8.68 4.61
CA GLY A 65 -5.08 8.04 4.65
C GLY A 65 -5.02 6.70 3.95
N GLN A 66 -6.00 6.41 3.10
CA GLN A 66 -6.07 5.12 2.41
C GLN A 66 -5.30 5.16 1.10
N ILE A 67 -4.66 4.04 0.76
CA ILE A 67 -3.92 3.90 -0.49
C ILE A 67 -3.86 2.42 -0.86
N ILE A 68 -3.82 2.14 -2.16
CA ILE A 68 -3.73 0.76 -2.65
C ILE A 68 -2.38 0.53 -3.28
N ILE A 69 -1.78 -0.62 -2.97
CA ILE A 69 -0.49 -1.02 -3.52
C ILE A 69 -0.65 -2.38 -4.19
N LYS A 70 -0.13 -2.50 -5.41
CA LYS A 70 -0.13 -3.74 -6.17
C LYS A 70 1.20 -4.45 -5.94
N VAL A 71 1.16 -5.78 -5.79
CA VAL A 71 2.36 -6.58 -5.55
C VAL A 71 2.14 -8.00 -6.07
N GLY A 72 3.23 -8.70 -6.37
CA GLY A 72 3.14 -10.11 -6.74
C GLY A 72 2.45 -10.91 -5.64
N HIS A 73 1.60 -11.87 -6.05
CA HIS A 73 0.74 -12.57 -5.09
C HIS A 73 1.52 -13.33 -4.00
N LYS A 74 2.76 -13.71 -4.28
CA LYS A 74 3.58 -14.44 -3.32
C LYS A 74 4.22 -13.54 -2.27
N TYR A 75 4.10 -12.23 -2.42
CA TYR A 75 4.81 -11.27 -1.57
C TYR A 75 3.87 -10.35 -0.79
N THR A 76 2.60 -10.76 -0.67
CA THR A 76 1.64 -9.93 0.07
C THR A 76 2.00 -9.78 1.53
N ASP A 77 2.43 -10.87 2.18
CA ASP A 77 2.79 -10.81 3.59
C ASP A 77 4.03 -9.94 3.81
N GLU A 78 5.03 -10.09 2.95
CA GLU A 78 6.24 -9.30 3.05
C GLU A 78 5.95 -7.82 2.90
N LEU A 79 5.04 -7.45 1.99
CA LEU A 79 4.65 -6.06 1.83
C LEU A 79 3.95 -5.52 3.07
N LYS A 80 3.05 -6.31 3.64
CA LYS A 80 2.35 -5.90 4.87
C LYS A 80 3.33 -5.67 6.01
N VAL A 81 4.31 -6.55 6.17
CA VAL A 81 5.33 -6.41 7.21
C VAL A 81 6.19 -5.17 6.96
N ALA A 82 6.61 -4.97 5.70
CA ALA A 82 7.45 -3.82 5.37
C ALA A 82 6.77 -2.51 5.77
N LEU A 83 5.49 -2.37 5.46
CA LEU A 83 4.76 -1.14 5.79
C LEU A 83 4.42 -1.05 7.26
N ALA A 84 4.21 -2.18 7.94
CA ALA A 84 3.99 -2.16 9.38
C ALA A 84 5.22 -1.66 10.14
N LEU A 85 6.40 -1.80 9.55
CA LEU A 85 7.64 -1.34 10.17
C LEU A 85 7.91 0.15 9.94
N LEU A 86 7.17 0.80 9.06
CA LEU A 86 7.30 2.24 8.86
C LEU A 86 6.63 2.98 10.01
N LYS A 87 7.41 3.69 10.80
CA LYS A 87 6.92 4.33 12.02
C LYS A 87 6.73 5.83 11.91
N GLN A 88 7.34 6.45 10.91
CA GLN A 88 7.27 7.91 10.76
C GLN A 88 7.19 8.30 9.30
N ILE A 89 6.42 9.36 9.04
CA ILE A 89 6.40 10.06 7.76
C ILE A 89 6.64 11.53 8.08
N LYS A 90 7.75 12.09 7.55
CA LYS A 90 8.12 13.49 7.79
C LYS A 90 8.09 13.82 9.28
N ASP A 91 8.74 12.99 10.08
CA ASP A 91 8.89 13.19 11.52
C ASP A 91 7.60 13.07 12.33
N HIS A 92 6.51 12.67 11.70
CA HIS A 92 5.26 12.39 12.40
C HIS A 92 5.08 10.90 12.56
N ASN A 93 4.77 10.47 13.77
CA ASN A 93 4.56 9.05 14.06
C ASN A 93 3.29 8.55 13.38
N VAL A 94 3.40 7.40 12.75
CA VAL A 94 2.26 6.77 12.05
C VAL A 94 2.24 5.28 12.33
N THR A 95 1.07 4.69 12.10
CA THR A 95 0.90 3.24 12.02
C THR A 95 0.23 2.95 10.69
N ILE A 96 0.71 1.95 9.97
CA ILE A 96 0.12 1.58 8.70
C ILE A 96 -0.50 0.19 8.83
N GLU A 97 -1.80 0.10 8.55
CA GLU A 97 -2.53 -1.15 8.65
C GLU A 97 -2.96 -1.64 7.26
N ALA A 98 -2.87 -2.96 7.05
CA ALA A 98 -3.44 -3.59 5.87
C ALA A 98 -4.91 -3.84 6.16
N ILE A 99 -5.79 -3.26 5.35
CA ILE A 99 -7.24 -3.35 5.56
C ILE A 99 -7.84 -4.52 4.81
N SER A 100 -7.44 -4.69 3.54
CA SER A 100 -8.05 -5.71 2.69
C SER A 100 -7.14 -6.05 1.52
N THR A 101 -7.28 -7.26 1.02
CA THR A 101 -6.50 -7.75 -0.11
C THR A 101 -7.46 -8.31 -1.15
N SER A 102 -7.19 -8.04 -2.43
CA SER A 102 -8.01 -8.56 -3.53
C SER A 102 -7.16 -8.71 -4.78
N GLY A 103 -7.54 -9.64 -5.64
CA GLY A 103 -6.97 -9.74 -6.97
C GLY A 103 -7.58 -8.74 -7.95
N ILE A 104 -8.60 -8.00 -7.52
CA ILE A 104 -9.35 -7.09 -8.38
C ILE A 104 -9.34 -5.69 -7.76
N LEU A 105 -8.72 -4.75 -8.47
CA LEU A 105 -8.59 -3.38 -8.00
C LEU A 105 -9.93 -2.72 -7.74
N LYS A 106 -10.89 -2.94 -8.62
CA LYS A 106 -12.21 -2.32 -8.49
C LYS A 106 -12.87 -2.65 -7.15
N LYS A 107 -12.70 -3.88 -6.68
CA LYS A 107 -13.29 -4.29 -5.40
C LYS A 107 -12.72 -3.51 -4.23
N LEU A 108 -11.41 -3.24 -4.25
CA LEU A 108 -10.80 -2.45 -3.19
C LEU A 108 -11.19 -0.99 -3.27
N LYS A 109 -11.32 -0.44 -4.48
CA LYS A 109 -11.80 0.93 -4.65
C LYS A 109 -13.21 1.10 -4.09
N GLU A 110 -14.08 0.13 -4.33
CA GLU A 110 -15.43 0.16 -3.80
C GLU A 110 -15.41 0.10 -2.26
N ARG A 111 -14.51 -0.70 -1.70
CA ARG A 111 -14.38 -0.81 -0.26
C ARG A 111 -13.89 0.50 0.36
N MET A 112 -12.97 1.19 -0.33
CA MET A 112 -12.51 2.51 0.12
C MET A 112 -13.69 3.48 0.23
N HIS A 113 -14.49 3.58 -0.83
CA HIS A 113 -15.64 4.48 -0.84
C HIS A 113 -16.64 4.12 0.26
N HIS A 114 -16.86 2.84 0.47
CA HIS A 114 -17.79 2.40 1.50
C HIS A 114 -17.32 2.82 2.88
N GLN A 115 -16.03 2.68 3.18
CA GLN A 115 -15.48 3.07 4.47
C GLN A 115 -15.51 4.57 4.68
N THR A 116 -15.18 5.35 3.65
CA THR A 116 -15.22 6.80 3.75
C THR A 116 -16.66 7.32 3.86
N GLY A 117 -17.60 6.62 3.26
CA GLY A 117 -19.00 7.00 3.33
C GLY A 117 -19.63 6.86 4.70
N LYS A 118 -18.95 6.20 5.63
CA LYS A 118 -19.45 6.01 6.98
C LYS A 118 -18.99 7.08 7.96
N ALA A 119 -18.20 8.00 7.49
CA ALA A 119 -17.63 9.03 8.34
C ALA A 119 -18.69 9.92 9.00
#